data_703c4b1d76b8c199a3380f16d80e69ea
#
_entry.id   703c4b1d76b8c199a3380f16d80e69ea
#
_cell.length_a   1.000
_cell.length_b   1.000
_cell.length_c   1.000
_cell.angle_alpha   90.00
_cell.angle_beta   90.00
_cell.angle_gamma   90.00
#
_symmetry.space_group_name_H-M   'P 1'
#
loop_
_entity.id
_entity.type
_entity.pdbx_description
1 polymer ?
#
loop_
_entity_poly.entity_id
_entity_poly.type
_entity_poly.pdbx_seq_one_letter_code
_entity_poly.pdbx_strand_id
1 'polypeptide(L)'
;MDRVERTILRNLICDEEYIRKVIPFIQPDYFENSQEKIIFEEIAKFIVKYDKPASQEVLTIDIEKRSDINDTQFKEIVEIVSSLDRQVVNFEWLVDTTEKWCKDRAIYLALMKSIKTVSYTHLTLPTKRIV
;
A
#
# COMPACT_ATOMS: atom_id res chain seq x y z
N MET A 1 -2.70 -3.72 18.51
CA MET A 1 -3.68 -2.93 17.74
C MET A 1 -3.31 -2.93 16.27
N ASP A 2 -4.26 -3.25 15.43
CA ASP A 2 -3.99 -3.29 14.00
C ASP A 2 -3.92 -1.89 13.43
N ARG A 3 -2.97 -1.69 12.56
CA ARG A 3 -2.86 -0.42 11.84
C ARG A 3 -3.88 -0.39 10.71
N VAL A 4 -4.20 0.83 10.27
CA VAL A 4 -5.13 1.03 9.16
C VAL A 4 -4.68 0.25 7.91
N GLU A 5 -3.39 0.24 7.63
CA GLU A 5 -2.83 -0.48 6.49
C GLU A 5 -3.17 -1.97 6.51
N ARG A 6 -3.09 -2.60 7.69
CA ARG A 6 -3.43 -4.01 7.83
C ARG A 6 -4.92 -4.25 7.60
N THR A 7 -5.75 -3.36 8.12
CA THR A 7 -7.20 -3.43 7.91
C THR A 7 -7.53 -3.30 6.43
N ILE A 8 -6.87 -2.40 5.73
CA ILE A 8 -7.05 -2.22 4.28
C ILE A 8 -6.66 -3.49 3.53
N LEU A 9 -5.48 -4.04 3.80
CA LEU A 9 -5.02 -5.26 3.13
C LEU A 9 -5.95 -6.44 3.40
N ARG A 10 -6.42 -6.57 4.65
CA ARG A 10 -7.31 -7.64 5.06
C ARG A 10 -8.60 -7.63 4.24
N ASN A 11 -9.16 -6.45 4.04
CA ASN A 11 -10.41 -6.32 3.30
C ASN A 11 -10.21 -6.39 1.78
N LEU A 12 -9.03 -6.07 1.29
CA LEU A 12 -8.71 -6.21 -0.12
C LEU A 12 -8.67 -7.66 -0.58
N ILE A 13 -8.52 -8.60 0.33
CA ILE A 13 -8.54 -10.02 -0.01
C ILE A 13 -9.86 -10.70 0.33
N CYS A 14 -10.81 -9.98 0.92
CA CYS A 14 -12.07 -10.57 1.36
C CYS A 14 -13.31 -9.93 0.74
N ASP A 15 -13.26 -8.64 0.48
CA ASP A 15 -14.44 -7.86 0.11
C ASP A 15 -14.29 -7.29 -1.31
N GLU A 16 -14.99 -7.92 -2.24
CA GLU A 16 -14.94 -7.54 -3.66
C GLU A 16 -15.51 -6.14 -3.90
N GLU A 17 -16.57 -5.78 -3.20
CA GLU A 17 -17.20 -4.47 -3.33
C GLU A 17 -16.26 -3.36 -2.85
N TYR A 18 -15.59 -3.59 -1.73
CA TYR A 18 -14.60 -2.67 -1.19
C TYR A 18 -13.45 -2.47 -2.18
N ILE A 19 -12.97 -3.55 -2.78
CA ILE A 19 -11.90 -3.53 -3.77
C ILE A 19 -12.27 -2.59 -4.91
N ARG A 20 -13.45 -2.74 -5.47
CA ARG A 20 -13.89 -1.93 -6.61
C ARG A 20 -13.98 -0.45 -6.27
N LYS A 21 -14.29 -0.14 -5.03
CA LYS A 21 -14.39 1.24 -4.58
C LYS A 21 -13.05 1.91 -4.34
N VAL A 22 -12.09 1.19 -3.79
CA VAL A 22 -10.86 1.81 -3.29
C VAL A 22 -9.62 1.56 -4.14
N ILE A 23 -9.57 0.49 -4.93
CA ILE A 23 -8.40 0.16 -5.73
C ILE A 23 -7.91 1.34 -6.60
N PRO A 24 -8.78 2.10 -7.28
CA PRO A 24 -8.30 3.21 -8.11
C PRO A 24 -7.62 4.33 -7.34
N PHE A 25 -7.82 4.39 -6.04
CA PHE A 25 -7.30 5.47 -5.20
C PHE A 25 -6.06 5.10 -4.41
N ILE A 26 -5.79 3.81 -4.24
CA ILE A 26 -4.66 3.35 -3.43
C ILE A 26 -3.43 3.18 -4.31
N GLN A 27 -2.29 3.71 -3.85
CA GLN A 27 -1.01 3.56 -4.51
C GLN A 27 -0.08 2.73 -3.63
N PRO A 28 0.81 1.90 -4.22
CA PRO A 28 1.76 1.13 -3.43
C PRO A 28 2.61 2.00 -2.51
N ASP A 29 2.96 3.19 -2.96
CA ASP A 29 3.81 4.12 -2.21
C ASP A 29 3.15 4.67 -0.94
N TYR A 30 1.84 4.50 -0.79
CA TYR A 30 1.14 4.94 0.41
C TYR A 30 1.49 4.06 1.62
N PHE A 31 1.93 2.83 1.39
CA PHE A 31 2.34 1.92 2.47
C PHE A 31 3.77 2.23 2.88
N GLU A 32 3.98 2.49 4.16
CA GLU A 32 5.33 2.76 4.71
C GLU A 32 6.15 1.49 4.82
N ASN A 33 5.51 0.40 5.20
CA ASN A 33 6.18 -0.88 5.41
C ASN A 33 6.42 -1.55 4.05
N SER A 34 7.66 -1.91 3.76
CA SER A 34 8.00 -2.51 2.47
C SER A 34 7.32 -3.86 2.24
N GLN A 35 7.10 -4.65 3.28
CA GLN A 35 6.41 -5.93 3.16
C GLN A 35 4.94 -5.72 2.80
N GLU A 36 4.30 -4.74 3.44
CA GLU A 36 2.90 -4.41 3.14
C GLU A 36 2.75 -3.87 1.72
N LYS A 37 3.71 -3.07 1.28
CA LYS A 37 3.74 -2.55 -0.08
C LYS A 37 3.81 -3.69 -1.09
N ILE A 38 4.66 -4.67 -0.87
CA ILE A 38 4.79 -5.85 -1.72
C ILE A 38 3.47 -6.62 -1.77
N ILE A 39 2.84 -6.82 -0.63
CA ILE A 39 1.55 -7.52 -0.55
C ILE A 39 0.51 -6.79 -1.37
N PHE A 40 0.43 -5.47 -1.21
CA PHE A 40 -0.51 -4.67 -1.99
C PHE A 40 -0.25 -4.76 -3.49
N GLU A 41 1.01 -4.71 -3.89
CA GLU A 41 1.38 -4.82 -5.30
C GLU A 41 0.88 -6.14 -5.91
N GLU A 42 1.03 -7.25 -5.17
CA GLU A 42 0.56 -8.54 -5.65
C GLU A 42 -0.97 -8.62 -5.67
N ILE A 43 -1.64 -8.04 -4.68
CA ILE A 43 -3.10 -7.98 -4.65
C ILE A 43 -3.61 -7.21 -5.87
N ALA A 44 -3.05 -6.02 -6.12
CA ALA A 44 -3.48 -5.18 -7.23
C ALA A 44 -3.24 -5.86 -8.58
N LYS A 45 -2.11 -6.51 -8.73
CA LYS A 45 -1.74 -7.24 -9.94
C LYS A 45 -2.74 -8.36 -10.22
N PHE A 46 -3.12 -9.10 -9.18
CA PHE A 46 -4.08 -10.18 -9.31
C PHE A 46 -5.47 -9.65 -9.72
N ILE A 47 -5.90 -8.56 -9.08
CA ILE A 47 -7.20 -7.95 -9.38
C ILE A 47 -7.26 -7.47 -10.82
N VAL A 48 -6.20 -6.83 -11.31
CA VAL A 48 -6.13 -6.34 -12.69
C VAL A 48 -6.21 -7.50 -13.68
N LYS A 49 -5.57 -8.62 -13.35
CA LYS A 49 -5.51 -9.78 -14.23
C LYS A 49 -6.78 -10.62 -14.22
N TYR A 50 -7.36 -10.84 -13.06
CA TYR A 50 -8.48 -11.78 -12.89
C TYR A 50 -9.81 -11.14 -12.48
N ASP A 51 -9.80 -9.85 -12.15
CA ASP A 51 -10.97 -9.09 -11.71
C ASP A 51 -11.66 -9.73 -10.48
N LYS A 52 -10.85 -10.32 -9.59
CA LYS A 52 -11.31 -10.97 -8.36
C LYS A 52 -10.30 -10.80 -7.26
N PRO A 53 -10.72 -10.88 -5.99
CA PRO A 53 -9.77 -10.80 -4.88
C PRO A 53 -8.84 -12.00 -4.85
N ALA A 54 -7.60 -11.76 -4.47
CA ALA A 54 -6.62 -12.83 -4.27
C ALA A 54 -6.81 -13.43 -2.89
N SER A 55 -6.65 -14.76 -2.78
CA SER A 55 -6.66 -15.42 -1.48
C SER A 55 -5.28 -15.35 -0.83
N GLN A 56 -5.21 -15.64 0.46
CA GLN A 56 -3.93 -15.72 1.18
C GLN A 56 -2.98 -16.70 0.52
N GLU A 57 -3.50 -17.85 0.11
CA GLU A 57 -2.72 -18.89 -0.54
C GLU A 57 -2.12 -18.41 -1.86
N VAL A 58 -2.95 -17.76 -2.69
CA VAL A 58 -2.51 -17.22 -3.97
C VAL A 58 -1.42 -16.17 -3.77
N LEU A 59 -1.60 -15.28 -2.81
CA LEU A 59 -0.62 -14.25 -2.49
C LEU A 59 0.70 -14.86 -2.08
N THR A 60 0.68 -15.88 -1.24
CA THR A 60 1.88 -16.56 -0.79
C THR A 60 2.65 -17.16 -1.96
N ILE A 61 1.94 -17.84 -2.86
CA ILE A 61 2.55 -18.47 -4.03
C ILE A 61 3.16 -17.43 -4.97
N ASP A 62 2.43 -16.36 -5.26
CA ASP A 62 2.89 -15.32 -6.17
C ASP A 62 4.08 -14.54 -5.61
N ILE A 63 4.07 -14.29 -4.30
CA ILE A 63 5.17 -13.58 -3.64
C ILE A 63 6.43 -14.46 -3.66
N GLU A 64 6.27 -15.77 -3.47
CA GLU A 64 7.39 -16.72 -3.53
C GLU A 64 8.12 -16.66 -4.87
N LYS A 65 7.41 -16.38 -5.94
CA LYS A 65 7.98 -16.29 -7.29
C LYS A 65 8.78 -15.02 -7.54
N ARG A 66 8.70 -14.05 -6.65
CA ARG A 66 9.43 -12.79 -6.82
C ARG A 66 10.93 -13.00 -6.62
N SER A 67 11.72 -12.37 -7.48
CA SER A 67 13.17 -12.44 -7.40
C SER A 67 13.79 -11.28 -6.63
N ASP A 68 12.98 -10.28 -6.28
CA ASP A 68 13.45 -9.05 -5.62
C ASP A 68 13.39 -9.12 -4.10
N ILE A 69 13.06 -10.28 -3.54
CA ILE A 69 13.02 -10.49 -2.08
C ILE A 69 13.88 -11.67 -1.68
N ASN A 70 14.43 -11.63 -0.47
CA ASN A 70 15.20 -12.73 0.07
C ASN A 70 14.33 -13.63 0.97
N ASP A 71 14.89 -14.71 1.48
CA ASP A 71 14.16 -15.66 2.32
C ASP A 71 13.62 -15.03 3.61
N THR A 72 14.39 -14.14 4.21
CA THR A 72 13.97 -13.46 5.43
C THR A 72 12.75 -12.59 5.16
N GLN A 73 12.80 -11.81 4.09
CA GLN A 73 11.67 -10.96 3.69
C GLN A 73 10.45 -11.81 3.36
N PHE A 74 10.65 -12.92 2.67
CA PHE A 74 9.55 -13.82 2.32
C PHE A 74 8.86 -14.36 3.57
N LYS A 75 9.62 -14.79 4.57
CA LYS A 75 9.07 -15.28 5.84
C LYS A 75 8.24 -14.20 6.54
N GLU A 76 8.75 -12.98 6.59
CA GLU A 76 8.05 -11.86 7.19
C GLU A 76 6.74 -11.56 6.47
N ILE A 77 6.78 -11.58 5.14
CA ILE A 77 5.60 -11.33 4.31
C ILE A 77 4.55 -12.43 4.52
N VAL A 78 4.98 -13.69 4.58
CA VAL A 78 4.07 -14.81 4.81
C VAL A 78 3.39 -14.68 6.17
N GLU A 79 4.11 -14.24 7.19
CA GLU A 79 3.52 -14.00 8.51
C GLU A 79 2.43 -12.95 8.44
N ILE A 80 2.68 -11.85 7.71
CA ILE A 80 1.69 -10.79 7.53
C ILE A 80 0.47 -11.34 6.78
N VAL A 81 0.68 -12.02 5.67
CA VAL A 81 -0.41 -12.59 4.85
C VAL A 81 -1.24 -13.55 5.69
N SER A 82 -0.59 -14.40 6.49
CA SER A 82 -1.29 -15.35 7.36
C SER A 82 -2.13 -14.66 8.43
N SER A 83 -1.76 -13.46 8.82
CA SER A 83 -2.50 -12.68 9.82
C SER A 83 -3.68 -11.91 9.24
N LEU A 84 -3.84 -11.92 7.91
CA LEU A 84 -4.92 -11.20 7.24
C LEU A 84 -6.22 -12.02 7.25
N ASP A 85 -6.75 -12.24 8.43
CA ASP A 85 -8.00 -12.97 8.61
C ASP A 85 -9.20 -12.10 8.30
N ARG A 86 -10.27 -12.73 7.82
CA ARG A 86 -11.50 -12.02 7.57
C ARG A 86 -12.09 -11.48 8.88
N GLN A 87 -12.37 -10.18 8.89
CA GLN A 87 -13.03 -9.53 10.03
C GLN A 87 -14.24 -8.74 9.54
N VAL A 88 -15.26 -8.70 10.37
CA VAL A 88 -16.46 -7.91 10.07
C VAL A 88 -16.19 -6.47 10.48
N VAL A 89 -16.26 -5.56 9.53
CA VAL A 89 -16.10 -4.13 9.76
C VAL A 89 -17.25 -3.41 9.06
N ASN A 90 -17.65 -2.27 9.61
CA ASN A 90 -18.67 -1.45 8.95
C ASN A 90 -18.12 -0.98 7.60
N PHE A 91 -18.87 -1.25 6.53
CA PHE A 91 -18.42 -0.95 5.18
C PHE A 91 -18.20 0.56 4.96
N GLU A 92 -19.14 1.38 5.40
CA GLU A 92 -19.03 2.83 5.26
C GLU A 92 -17.83 3.38 6.01
N TRP A 93 -17.65 2.93 7.25
CA TRP A 93 -16.49 3.30 8.05
C TRP A 93 -15.20 2.92 7.35
N LEU A 94 -15.16 1.73 6.79
CA LEU A 94 -13.97 1.20 6.11
C LEU A 94 -13.61 2.05 4.89
N VAL A 95 -14.60 2.38 4.06
CA VAL A 95 -14.37 3.21 2.88
C VAL A 95 -13.92 4.61 3.28
N ASP A 96 -14.59 5.22 4.26
CA ASP A 96 -14.24 6.56 4.74
C ASP A 96 -12.84 6.59 5.32
N THR A 97 -12.49 5.60 6.12
CA THR A 97 -11.18 5.49 6.74
C THR A 97 -10.09 5.31 5.68
N THR A 98 -10.36 4.48 4.68
CA THR A 98 -9.43 4.25 3.57
C THR A 98 -9.22 5.54 2.77
N GLU A 99 -10.28 6.25 2.46
CA GLU A 99 -10.21 7.53 1.74
C GLU A 99 -9.36 8.55 2.49
N LYS A 100 -9.60 8.69 3.77
CA LYS A 100 -8.84 9.60 4.61
C LYS A 100 -7.37 9.21 4.64
N TRP A 101 -7.10 7.92 4.81
CA TRP A 101 -5.73 7.40 4.81
C TRP A 101 -5.02 7.72 3.49
N CYS A 102 -5.70 7.51 2.36
CA CYS A 102 -5.13 7.80 1.05
C CYS A 102 -4.81 9.29 0.90
N LYS A 103 -5.70 10.17 1.33
CA LYS A 103 -5.49 11.60 1.29
C LYS A 103 -4.30 12.01 2.14
N ASP A 104 -4.24 11.51 3.38
CA ASP A 104 -3.16 11.81 4.30
C ASP A 104 -1.81 11.34 3.75
N ARG A 105 -1.77 10.15 3.17
CA ARG A 105 -0.54 9.62 2.58
C ARG A 105 -0.13 10.40 1.33
N ALA A 106 -1.07 10.78 0.49
CA ALA A 106 -0.79 11.57 -0.70
C ALA A 106 -0.19 12.93 -0.32
N ILE A 107 -0.76 13.59 0.69
CA ILE A 107 -0.27 14.86 1.19
C ILE A 107 1.14 14.69 1.76
N TYR A 108 1.34 13.67 2.59
CA TYR A 108 2.62 13.39 3.20
C TYR A 108 3.72 13.20 2.13
N LEU A 109 3.44 12.36 1.13
CA LEU A 109 4.39 12.08 0.05
C LEU A 109 4.69 13.33 -0.78
N ALA A 110 3.68 14.15 -1.04
CA ALA A 110 3.86 15.41 -1.75
C ALA A 110 4.75 16.38 -0.97
N LEU A 111 4.55 16.47 0.34
CA LEU A 111 5.38 17.31 1.21
C LEU A 111 6.83 16.82 1.25
N MET A 112 7.04 15.52 1.37
CA MET A 112 8.37 14.94 1.37
C MET A 112 9.10 15.19 0.06
N LYS A 113 8.39 15.08 -1.05
CA LYS A 113 8.94 15.36 -2.36
C LYS A 113 9.32 16.82 -2.52
N SER A 114 8.49 17.74 -2.03
CA SER A 114 8.76 19.18 -2.04
C SER A 114 10.00 19.52 -1.22
N ILE A 115 10.15 18.92 -0.06
CA ILE A 115 11.31 19.14 0.80
C ILE A 115 12.57 18.70 0.08
N LYS A 116 12.57 17.55 -0.56
CA LYS A 116 13.72 17.07 -1.34
C LYS A 116 14.06 18.02 -2.48
N THR A 117 13.06 18.51 -3.19
CA THR A 117 13.25 19.45 -4.28
C THR A 117 13.91 20.74 -3.79
N VAL A 118 13.42 21.27 -2.68
CA VAL A 118 13.99 22.49 -2.08
C VAL A 118 15.43 22.27 -1.65
N SER A 119 15.74 21.11 -1.10
CA SER A 119 17.11 20.78 -0.67
C SER A 119 18.10 20.78 -1.82
N TYR A 120 17.68 20.40 -3.00
CA TYR A 120 18.55 20.34 -4.17
C TYR A 120 18.77 21.68 -4.83
N THR A 121 17.78 22.54 -4.83
CA THR A 121 17.89 23.83 -5.46
C THR A 121 18.57 24.84 -4.61
N HIS A 122 19.03 24.94 -3.98
CA HIS A 122 19.66 25.94 -3.22
C HIS A 122 20.92 26.33 -3.38
N LEU A 123 20.94 26.42 -3.83
CA LEU A 123 21.76 26.84 -3.97
C LEU A 123 21.96 27.64 -4.54
N THR A 124 21.19 27.75 -4.78
CA THR A 124 21.31 28.37 -5.03
C THR A 124 20.90 29.15 -5.40
N LEU A 125 20.58 29.35 -5.67
CA LEU A 125 20.20 29.90 -5.69
C LEU A 125 20.06 30.62 -6.01
N PRO A 126 20.09 30.95 -6.33
CA PRO A 126 19.98 31.50 -6.41
C PRO A 126 19.86 32.13 -6.83
N THR A 127 19.81 32.13 -7.08
CA THR A 127 19.81 32.43 -7.09
C THR A 127 19.65 33.02 -7.36
N LYS A 128 19.59 33.17 -7.59
CA LYS A 128 19.45 33.32 -7.38
C LYS A 128 19.56 33.93 -7.19
N ARG A 129 19.70 34.39 -7.36
CA ARG A 129 19.73 34.58 -6.78
C ARG A 129 20.15 35.00 -6.47
N ILE A 130 20.31 35.01 -6.69
CA ILE A 130 20.67 34.99 -6.12
C ILE A 130 21.01 35.26 -5.94
N VAL A 131 20.91 35.40 -6.04
CA VAL A 131 21.51 35.30 -5.74
C VAL A 131 21.62 35.32 -5.72
#